data_46609a7ecfea0f51c6d303070485e7ab
#
_entry.id   46609a7ecfea0f51c6d303070485e7ab
#
_cell.length_a   1.000
_cell.length_b   1.000
_cell.length_c   1.000
_cell.angle_alpha   90.00
_cell.angle_beta   90.00
_cell.angle_gamma   90.00
#
_symmetry.space_group_name_H-M   'P 1'
#
loop_
_entity.id
_entity.type
_entity.pdbx_description
1 polymer ?
#
loop_
_entity_poly.entity_id
_entity_poly.type
_entity_poly.pdbx_seq_one_letter_code
_entity_poly.pdbx_strand_id
1 'polypeptide(L)'
;MARRAAKHKDLFTTLAQYFEQIGLAKVSESAKSAVEMGYLDANDVIISQRLELLHVAKQQAKLMINEHYRPEDVNQAFKVGGASAKANILAQLTNMKIGEFISQHDELIAKKIADVLCGGEVDANTEVNSQYLLNLEKTHFIELLKQDKTQERIEHMLIKHKPLRN
;
A
#
# COMPACT_ATOMS: atom_id res chain seq x y z
N MET A 1 -2.39 -2.48 -2.77
CA MET A 1 -1.28 -3.44 -2.58
C MET A 1 -1.78 -4.84 -2.20
N ALA A 2 -2.48 -5.07 -1.07
CA ALA A 2 -2.96 -6.40 -0.65
C ALA A 2 -3.77 -7.14 -1.75
N ARG A 3 -4.75 -6.48 -2.37
CA ARG A 3 -5.53 -7.05 -3.49
C ARG A 3 -4.66 -7.40 -4.71
N ARG A 4 -3.61 -6.63 -4.99
CA ARG A 4 -2.66 -6.95 -6.07
C ARG A 4 -1.81 -8.15 -5.70
N ALA A 5 -1.31 -8.22 -4.46
CA ALA A 5 -0.55 -9.36 -3.98
C ALA A 5 -1.33 -10.69 -4.12
N ALA A 6 -2.65 -10.66 -3.87
CA ALA A 6 -3.52 -11.83 -4.02
C ALA A 6 -3.60 -12.38 -5.46
N LYS A 7 -3.26 -11.60 -6.48
CA LYS A 7 -3.20 -12.03 -7.89
C LYS A 7 -1.88 -12.73 -8.26
N HIS A 8 -0.85 -12.66 -7.40
CA HIS A 8 0.45 -13.27 -7.64
C HIS A 8 0.53 -14.69 -7.08
N LYS A 9 1.32 -15.55 -7.75
CA LYS A 9 1.51 -16.94 -7.32
C LYS A 9 2.20 -17.05 -5.95
N ASP A 10 3.12 -16.13 -5.68
CA ASP A 10 3.83 -16.03 -4.40
C ASP A 10 3.32 -14.82 -3.62
N LEU A 11 2.25 -15.06 -2.88
CA LEU A 11 1.60 -14.05 -2.04
C LEU A 11 2.56 -13.50 -0.97
N PHE A 12 3.34 -14.36 -0.31
CA PHE A 12 4.18 -13.94 0.81
C PHE A 12 5.33 -13.04 0.38
N THR A 13 6.07 -13.42 -0.67
CA THR A 13 7.16 -12.60 -1.22
C THR A 13 6.63 -11.26 -1.72
N THR A 14 5.47 -11.27 -2.40
CA THR A 14 4.86 -10.03 -2.90
C THR A 14 4.41 -9.11 -1.76
N LEU A 15 3.82 -9.67 -0.69
CA LEU A 15 3.45 -8.88 0.50
C LEU A 15 4.67 -8.27 1.19
N ALA A 16 5.77 -9.02 1.32
CA ALA A 16 7.01 -8.52 1.90
C ALA A 16 7.61 -7.36 1.07
N GLN A 17 7.60 -7.47 -0.26
CA GLN A 17 8.04 -6.39 -1.17
C GLN A 17 7.17 -5.14 -1.02
N TYR A 18 5.85 -5.29 -1.02
CA TYR A 18 4.94 -4.16 -0.84
C TYR A 18 5.05 -3.54 0.55
N PHE A 19 5.25 -4.36 1.58
CA PHE A 19 5.51 -3.88 2.93
C PHE A 19 6.78 -3.00 2.98
N GLU A 20 7.87 -3.45 2.38
CA GLU A 20 9.12 -2.69 2.30
C GLU A 20 8.93 -1.37 1.54
N GLN A 21 8.23 -1.40 0.39
CA GLN A 21 7.94 -0.19 -0.39
C GLN A 21 7.15 0.84 0.42
N ILE A 22 6.11 0.41 1.14
CA ILE A 22 5.27 1.30 1.96
C ILE A 22 6.07 1.80 3.18
N GLY A 23 6.73 0.88 3.90
CA GLY A 23 7.46 1.18 5.13
C GLY A 23 8.63 2.15 4.92
N LEU A 24 9.29 2.07 3.77
CA LEU A 24 10.36 2.97 3.37
C LEU A 24 9.87 4.20 2.58
N ALA A 25 8.55 4.33 2.39
CA ALA A 25 7.96 5.40 1.59
C ALA A 25 8.60 5.51 0.19
N LYS A 26 8.92 4.37 -0.44
CA LYS A 26 9.50 4.34 -1.78
C LYS A 26 8.50 4.89 -2.80
N VAL A 27 8.93 5.89 -3.55
CA VAL A 27 8.15 6.50 -4.64
C VAL A 27 8.79 6.16 -5.98
N SER A 28 7.95 6.07 -7.02
CA SER A 28 8.44 5.85 -8.37
C SER A 28 8.98 7.16 -8.97
N GLU A 29 10.12 7.09 -9.66
CA GLU A 29 10.72 8.22 -10.35
C GLU A 29 10.20 8.39 -11.79
N SER A 30 9.50 7.38 -12.30
CA SER A 30 8.92 7.36 -13.65
C SER A 30 7.69 6.46 -13.72
N ALA A 31 6.89 6.61 -14.77
CA ALA A 31 5.75 5.74 -15.06
C ALA A 31 6.20 4.27 -15.23
N LYS A 32 7.36 4.04 -15.87
CA LYS A 32 7.92 2.70 -16.02
C LYS A 32 8.29 2.09 -14.66
N SER A 33 8.98 2.85 -13.81
CA SER A 33 9.28 2.44 -12.44
C SER A 33 8.00 2.19 -11.64
N ALA A 34 6.93 2.98 -11.84
CA ALA A 34 5.64 2.75 -11.20
C ALA A 34 5.00 1.41 -11.60
N VAL A 35 5.16 0.97 -12.85
CA VAL A 35 4.73 -0.37 -13.29
C VAL A 35 5.57 -1.46 -12.61
N GLU A 36 6.89 -1.32 -12.58
CA GLU A 36 7.81 -2.28 -11.95
C GLU A 36 7.54 -2.42 -10.44
N MET A 37 7.20 -1.31 -9.77
CA MET A 37 6.83 -1.28 -8.35
C MET A 37 5.37 -1.73 -8.10
N GLY A 38 4.59 -2.02 -9.13
CA GLY A 38 3.18 -2.42 -9.00
C GLY A 38 2.23 -1.30 -8.59
N TYR A 39 2.60 -0.02 -8.75
CA TYR A 39 1.67 1.10 -8.59
C TYR A 39 0.77 1.28 -9.80
N LEU A 40 1.28 0.97 -10.98
CA LEU A 40 0.53 0.92 -12.24
C LEU A 40 0.45 -0.52 -12.74
N ASP A 41 -0.55 -0.81 -13.57
CA ASP A 41 -0.64 -2.07 -14.31
C ASP A 41 0.09 -1.94 -15.67
N ALA A 42 0.53 -3.06 -16.21
CA ALA A 42 1.22 -3.09 -17.51
C ALA A 42 0.35 -2.56 -18.67
N ASN A 43 -0.97 -2.58 -18.50
CA ASN A 43 -1.95 -2.11 -19.48
C ASN A 43 -2.35 -0.63 -19.28
N ASP A 44 -1.82 0.03 -18.23
CA ASP A 44 -2.11 1.45 -18.01
C ASP A 44 -1.49 2.29 -19.13
N VAL A 45 -2.26 3.25 -19.66
CA VAL A 45 -1.82 4.11 -20.76
C VAL A 45 -0.86 5.18 -20.24
N ILE A 46 0.41 5.08 -20.64
CA ILE A 46 1.45 6.03 -20.27
C ILE A 46 1.61 7.07 -21.40
N ILE A 47 1.44 8.34 -21.06
CA ILE A 47 1.51 9.45 -22.02
C ILE A 47 2.74 10.29 -21.68
N SER A 48 3.69 10.34 -22.61
CA SER A 48 4.96 11.05 -22.44
C SER A 48 4.82 12.58 -22.51
N GLN A 49 3.82 13.07 -23.22
CA GLN A 49 3.59 14.51 -23.44
C GLN A 49 2.42 15.01 -22.59
N ARG A 50 2.72 15.88 -21.61
CA ARG A 50 1.71 16.44 -20.71
C ARG A 50 0.55 17.14 -21.42
N LEU A 51 0.84 17.84 -22.53
CA LEU A 51 -0.17 18.58 -23.27
C LEU A 51 -1.19 17.67 -23.97
N GLU A 52 -0.81 16.42 -24.27
CA GLU A 52 -1.70 15.44 -24.90
C GLU A 52 -2.52 14.64 -23.90
N LEU A 53 -2.20 14.74 -22.61
CA LEU A 53 -2.83 13.93 -21.55
C LEU A 53 -4.35 14.00 -21.61
N LEU A 54 -4.93 15.21 -21.67
CA LEU A 54 -6.38 15.40 -21.68
C LEU A 54 -7.01 14.85 -22.97
N HIS A 55 -6.35 15.06 -24.11
CA HIS A 55 -6.83 14.56 -25.40
C HIS A 55 -6.88 13.02 -25.40
N VAL A 56 -5.79 12.37 -25.02
CA VAL A 56 -5.71 10.91 -25.01
C VAL A 56 -6.66 10.32 -23.95
N ALA A 57 -6.75 10.91 -22.76
CA ALA A 57 -7.70 10.48 -21.72
C ALA A 57 -9.16 10.53 -22.21
N LYS A 58 -9.52 11.61 -22.95
CA LYS A 58 -10.85 11.74 -23.54
C LYS A 58 -11.12 10.68 -24.62
N GLN A 59 -10.13 10.36 -25.47
CA GLN A 59 -10.27 9.31 -26.48
C GLN A 59 -10.41 7.94 -25.81
N GLN A 60 -9.60 7.67 -24.79
CA GLN A 60 -9.69 6.42 -24.04
C GLN A 60 -11.05 6.27 -23.36
N ALA A 61 -11.58 7.33 -22.74
CA ALA A 61 -12.91 7.29 -22.12
C ALA A 61 -14.02 6.99 -23.14
N LYS A 62 -13.94 7.57 -24.38
CA LYS A 62 -14.89 7.27 -25.45
C LYS A 62 -14.79 5.81 -25.90
N LEU A 63 -13.56 5.27 -26.00
CA LEU A 63 -13.34 3.87 -26.35
C LEU A 63 -13.97 2.95 -25.30
N MET A 64 -13.73 3.22 -24.03
CA MET A 64 -14.30 2.45 -22.92
C MET A 64 -15.83 2.46 -22.92
N ILE A 65 -16.47 3.59 -23.27
CA ILE A 65 -17.93 3.67 -23.41
C ILE A 65 -18.41 2.76 -24.54
N ASN A 66 -17.75 2.78 -25.70
CA ASN A 66 -18.11 1.96 -26.85
C ASN A 66 -17.90 0.46 -26.58
N GLU A 67 -16.90 0.11 -25.78
CA GLU A 67 -16.61 -1.27 -25.35
C GLU A 67 -17.46 -1.73 -24.18
N HIS A 68 -18.45 -0.92 -23.75
CA HIS A 68 -19.31 -1.21 -22.60
C HIS A 68 -18.55 -1.53 -21.31
N TYR A 69 -17.47 -0.76 -21.06
CA TYR A 69 -16.67 -0.89 -19.87
C TYR A 69 -17.54 -0.91 -18.60
N ARG A 70 -17.24 -1.86 -17.74
CA ARG A 70 -17.80 -1.93 -16.39
C ARG A 70 -16.67 -1.87 -15.38
N PRO A 71 -16.73 -0.99 -14.37
CA PRO A 71 -15.72 -0.97 -13.32
C PRO A 71 -15.70 -2.30 -12.58
N GLU A 72 -14.53 -2.68 -12.08
CA GLU A 72 -14.42 -3.84 -11.20
C GLU A 72 -15.31 -3.65 -9.96
N ASP A 73 -15.95 -4.74 -9.51
CA ASP A 73 -16.73 -4.71 -8.28
C ASP A 73 -15.81 -4.42 -7.08
N VAL A 74 -16.05 -3.30 -6.42
CA VAL A 74 -15.30 -2.89 -5.22
C VAL A 74 -15.48 -3.87 -4.06
N ASN A 75 -16.57 -4.64 -4.06
CA ASN A 75 -16.87 -5.67 -3.06
C ASN A 75 -16.28 -7.04 -3.41
N GLN A 76 -15.61 -7.17 -4.56
CA GLN A 76 -14.99 -8.44 -4.94
C GLN A 76 -14.02 -8.89 -3.83
N ALA A 77 -14.28 -10.09 -3.31
CA ALA A 77 -13.43 -10.71 -2.31
C ALA A 77 -12.09 -11.17 -2.92
N PHE A 78 -11.05 -11.11 -2.11
CA PHE A 78 -9.72 -11.64 -2.43
C PHE A 78 -9.05 -12.19 -1.18
N LYS A 79 -8.15 -13.16 -1.38
CA LYS A 79 -7.46 -13.84 -0.28
C LYS A 79 -6.35 -12.97 0.29
N VAL A 80 -6.22 -12.96 1.62
CA VAL A 80 -5.15 -12.27 2.33
C VAL A 80 -4.16 -13.24 2.96
N GLY A 81 -2.97 -12.74 3.31
CA GLY A 81 -1.91 -13.54 3.92
C GLY A 81 -2.17 -13.93 5.37
N GLY A 82 -3.04 -13.19 6.06
CA GLY A 82 -3.43 -13.44 7.45
C GLY A 82 -2.28 -13.40 8.45
N ALA A 83 -2.50 -14.01 9.60
CA ALA A 83 -1.57 -14.02 10.72
C ALA A 83 -0.19 -14.62 10.36
N SER A 84 -0.12 -15.61 9.48
CA SER A 84 1.15 -16.23 9.09
C SER A 84 2.04 -15.31 8.26
N ALA A 85 1.48 -14.58 7.29
CA ALA A 85 2.23 -13.58 6.52
C ALA A 85 2.68 -12.42 7.40
N LYS A 86 1.79 -11.95 8.30
CA LYS A 86 2.09 -10.92 9.29
C LYS A 86 3.25 -11.33 10.18
N ALA A 87 3.26 -12.57 10.72
CA ALA A 87 4.33 -13.07 11.57
C ALA A 87 5.70 -13.01 10.89
N ASN A 88 5.79 -13.37 9.60
CA ASN A 88 7.03 -13.27 8.83
C ASN A 88 7.53 -11.83 8.70
N ILE A 89 6.63 -10.88 8.43
CA ILE A 89 6.98 -9.44 8.35
C ILE A 89 7.43 -8.94 9.73
N LEU A 90 6.73 -9.31 10.80
CA LEU A 90 7.08 -8.90 12.17
C LEU A 90 8.44 -9.46 12.61
N ALA A 91 8.82 -10.66 12.18
CA ALA A 91 10.14 -11.21 12.46
C ALA A 91 11.25 -10.35 11.81
N GLN A 92 11.05 -9.88 10.57
CA GLN A 92 11.98 -8.97 9.92
C GLN A 92 12.07 -7.62 10.65
N LEU A 93 10.93 -7.06 11.08
CA LEU A 93 10.89 -5.83 11.87
C LEU A 93 11.63 -5.97 13.20
N THR A 94 11.51 -7.11 13.86
CA THR A 94 12.24 -7.38 15.11
C THR A 94 13.76 -7.34 14.87
N ASN A 95 14.24 -7.92 13.79
CA ASN A 95 15.66 -7.85 13.43
C ASN A 95 16.12 -6.41 13.15
N MET A 96 15.31 -5.63 12.43
CA MET A 96 15.60 -4.21 12.17
C MET A 96 15.63 -3.38 13.48
N LYS A 97 14.76 -3.71 14.43
CA LYS A 97 14.72 -3.05 15.73
C LYS A 97 15.93 -3.40 16.59
N ILE A 98 16.33 -4.67 16.64
CA ILE A 98 17.52 -5.13 17.38
C ILE A 98 18.78 -4.50 16.80
N GLY A 99 18.86 -4.33 15.46
CA GLY A 99 19.95 -3.66 14.78
C GLY A 99 19.90 -2.14 14.84
N GLU A 100 18.94 -1.55 15.56
CA GLU A 100 18.76 -0.09 15.71
C GLU A 100 18.55 0.66 14.38
N PHE A 101 18.11 -0.03 13.30
CA PHE A 101 17.80 0.58 12.01
C PHE A 101 16.51 1.35 11.99
N ILE A 102 15.60 1.10 12.96
CA ILE A 102 14.30 1.76 13.09
C ILE A 102 14.05 2.21 14.53
N SER A 103 13.35 3.33 14.69
CA SER A 103 12.92 3.81 16.01
C SER A 103 11.78 2.96 16.56
N GLN A 104 11.48 3.10 17.85
CA GLN A 104 10.31 2.45 18.46
C GLN A 104 8.99 2.90 17.79
N HIS A 105 8.93 4.15 17.37
CA HIS A 105 7.73 4.68 16.70
C HIS A 105 7.63 4.19 15.26
N ASP A 106 8.76 4.05 14.54
CA ASP A 106 8.77 3.41 13.21
C ASP A 106 8.30 1.96 13.30
N GLU A 107 8.73 1.22 14.32
CA GLU A 107 8.26 -0.16 14.56
C GLU A 107 6.75 -0.21 14.80
N LEU A 108 6.20 0.72 15.60
CA LEU A 108 4.76 0.79 15.85
C LEU A 108 3.98 1.03 14.54
N ILE A 109 4.41 2.00 13.73
CA ILE A 109 3.77 2.29 12.44
C ILE A 109 3.87 1.08 11.51
N ALA A 110 5.05 0.49 11.42
CA ALA A 110 5.29 -0.66 10.55
C ALA A 110 4.43 -1.88 10.93
N LYS A 111 4.22 -2.13 12.22
CA LYS A 111 3.30 -3.17 12.70
C LYS A 111 1.86 -2.93 12.24
N LYS A 112 1.39 -1.68 12.25
CA LYS A 112 0.06 -1.31 11.76
C LYS A 112 -0.05 -1.49 10.24
N ILE A 113 0.99 -1.12 9.48
CA ILE A 113 1.06 -1.35 8.04
C ILE A 113 1.01 -2.85 7.72
N ALA A 114 1.79 -3.66 8.44
CA ALA A 114 1.80 -5.11 8.27
C ALA A 114 0.43 -5.72 8.53
N ASP A 115 -0.26 -5.26 9.57
CA ASP A 115 -1.58 -5.72 9.94
C ASP A 115 -2.60 -5.46 8.82
N VAL A 116 -2.68 -4.23 8.31
CA VAL A 116 -3.58 -3.88 7.20
C VAL A 116 -3.24 -4.67 5.94
N LEU A 117 -1.95 -4.76 5.61
CA LEU A 117 -1.50 -5.40 4.37
C LEU A 117 -1.78 -6.91 4.36
N CYS A 118 -1.71 -7.56 5.53
CA CYS A 118 -1.97 -8.98 5.70
C CYS A 118 -3.45 -9.31 5.98
N GLY A 119 -4.32 -8.31 6.20
CA GLY A 119 -5.75 -8.52 6.43
C GLY A 119 -6.16 -8.60 7.90
N GLY A 120 -5.29 -8.17 8.83
CA GLY A 120 -5.60 -8.20 10.28
C GLY A 120 -5.39 -9.56 10.93
N GLU A 121 -6.14 -9.80 12.00
CA GLU A 121 -6.09 -11.02 12.80
C GLU A 121 -7.02 -12.11 12.21
N VAL A 122 -6.71 -12.53 10.99
CA VAL A 122 -7.44 -13.60 10.29
C VAL A 122 -6.48 -14.71 9.85
N ASP A 123 -7.00 -15.87 9.55
CA ASP A 123 -6.20 -16.98 9.00
C ASP A 123 -5.73 -16.68 7.57
N ALA A 124 -4.62 -17.32 7.19
CA ALA A 124 -4.14 -17.26 5.82
C ALA A 124 -5.21 -17.78 4.85
N ASN A 125 -5.33 -17.13 3.68
CA ASN A 125 -6.33 -17.41 2.66
C ASN A 125 -7.78 -17.04 3.04
N THR A 126 -8.01 -16.34 4.16
CA THR A 126 -9.31 -15.73 4.43
C THR A 126 -9.67 -14.76 3.32
N GLU A 127 -10.91 -14.81 2.87
CA GLU A 127 -11.43 -13.88 1.86
C GLU A 127 -11.96 -12.62 2.52
N VAL A 128 -11.44 -11.47 2.07
CA VAL A 128 -11.87 -10.13 2.51
C VAL A 128 -12.12 -9.25 1.28
N ASN A 129 -12.83 -8.17 1.44
CA ASN A 129 -13.01 -7.17 0.40
C ASN A 129 -12.22 -5.88 0.70
N SER A 130 -12.19 -4.97 -0.26
CA SER A 130 -11.48 -3.69 -0.11
C SER A 130 -12.04 -2.84 1.03
N GLN A 131 -13.37 -2.88 1.28
CA GLN A 131 -13.98 -2.11 2.36
C GLN A 131 -13.54 -2.58 3.74
N TYR A 132 -13.37 -3.89 3.92
CA TYR A 132 -12.83 -4.45 5.16
C TYR A 132 -11.43 -3.90 5.45
N LEU A 133 -10.52 -3.90 4.46
CA LEU A 133 -9.16 -3.37 4.64
C LEU A 133 -9.16 -1.87 4.90
N LEU A 134 -10.01 -1.09 4.23
CA LEU A 134 -10.15 0.35 4.48
C LEU A 134 -10.64 0.64 5.90
N ASN A 135 -11.55 -0.18 6.43
CA ASN A 135 -12.01 -0.04 7.81
C ASN A 135 -10.89 -0.35 8.81
N LEU A 136 -10.09 -1.39 8.54
CA LEU A 136 -8.93 -1.76 9.36
C LEU A 136 -7.86 -0.64 9.33
N GLU A 137 -7.54 -0.13 8.15
CA GLU A 137 -6.63 1.01 7.96
C GLU A 137 -7.09 2.24 8.72
N LYS A 138 -8.38 2.60 8.59
CA LYS A 138 -8.98 3.72 9.32
C LYS A 138 -8.84 3.57 10.84
N THR A 139 -9.08 2.38 11.36
CA THR A 139 -8.94 2.10 12.79
C THR A 139 -7.51 2.33 13.25
N HIS A 140 -6.54 1.74 12.56
CA HIS A 140 -5.12 1.91 12.90
C HIS A 140 -4.63 3.34 12.71
N PHE A 141 -5.11 4.03 11.67
CA PHE A 141 -4.76 5.43 11.47
C PHE A 141 -5.24 6.32 12.61
N ILE A 142 -6.48 6.13 13.09
CA ILE A 142 -7.02 6.87 14.23
C ILE A 142 -6.21 6.58 15.51
N GLU A 143 -5.79 5.32 15.72
CA GLU A 143 -4.93 4.98 16.85
C GLU A 143 -3.56 5.67 16.78
N LEU A 144 -2.95 5.73 15.59
CA LEU A 144 -1.68 6.41 15.37
C LEU A 144 -1.81 7.94 15.56
N LEU A 145 -2.91 8.54 15.13
CA LEU A 145 -3.15 9.99 15.32
C LEU A 145 -3.20 10.41 16.79
N LYS A 146 -3.50 9.49 17.70
CA LYS A 146 -3.49 9.74 19.16
C LYS A 146 -2.09 9.72 19.76
N GLN A 147 -1.07 9.33 18.99
CA GLN A 147 0.32 9.27 19.45
C GLN A 147 1.01 10.63 19.25
N ASP A 148 1.62 11.17 20.29
CA ASP A 148 2.33 12.47 20.23
C ASP A 148 3.38 12.48 19.12
N LYS A 149 4.17 11.42 19.00
CA LYS A 149 5.19 11.28 17.95
C LYS A 149 4.62 11.29 16.54
N THR A 150 3.41 10.78 16.33
CA THR A 150 2.72 10.88 15.03
C THR A 150 2.32 12.32 14.75
N GLN A 151 1.78 13.02 15.75
CA GLN A 151 1.40 14.43 15.63
C GLN A 151 2.62 15.31 15.33
N GLU A 152 3.74 15.10 16.02
CA GLU A 152 5.01 15.78 15.76
C GLU A 152 5.48 15.56 14.30
N ARG A 153 5.37 14.34 13.77
CA ARG A 153 5.72 14.03 12.38
C ARG A 153 4.84 14.76 11.38
N ILE A 154 3.54 14.79 11.62
CA ILE A 154 2.58 15.51 10.78
C ILE A 154 2.86 17.00 10.79
N GLU A 155 3.02 17.58 11.97
CA GLU A 155 3.34 19.02 12.13
C GLU A 155 4.66 19.36 11.41
N HIS A 156 5.70 18.56 11.64
CA HIS A 156 7.00 18.78 10.99
C HIS A 156 6.89 18.70 9.46
N MET A 157 6.13 17.75 8.93
CA MET A 157 5.92 17.63 7.49
C MET A 157 5.17 18.85 6.93
N LEU A 158 4.14 19.35 7.63
CA LEU A 158 3.36 20.50 7.19
C LEU A 158 4.17 21.80 7.22
N ILE A 159 5.03 21.98 8.24
CA ILE A 159 5.80 23.20 8.43
C ILE A 159 7.13 23.19 7.65
N LYS A 160 7.83 22.06 7.69
CA LYS A 160 9.20 21.95 7.15
C LYS A 160 9.27 21.27 5.79
N HIS A 161 8.18 20.64 5.33
CA HIS A 161 8.12 19.85 4.11
C HIS A 161 9.17 18.74 4.04
N LYS A 162 9.57 18.21 5.19
CA LYS A 162 10.57 17.15 5.34
C LYS A 162 10.08 16.11 6.35
N PRO A 163 10.42 14.82 6.13
CA PRO A 163 10.08 13.77 7.10
C PRO A 163 10.86 13.97 8.41
N LEU A 164 10.19 13.70 9.54
CA LEU A 164 10.78 13.60 10.86
C LEU A 164 10.86 12.11 11.24
N ARG A 165 12.00 11.70 11.80
CA ARG A 165 12.17 10.40 12.46
C ARG A 165 12.53 10.64 13.93
N ASN A 166 11.59 10.27 14.83
CA ASN A 166 11.67 10.50 16.28
C ASN A 166 11.46 9.20 17.08
#